data_35520f322cff805f4c85484afeb45a57
#
_entry.id   35520f322cff805f4c85484afeb45a57
#
_cell.length_a   1.000
_cell.length_b   1.000
_cell.length_c   1.000
_cell.angle_alpha   90.00
_cell.angle_beta   90.00
_cell.angle_gamma   90.00
#
_symmetry.space_group_name_H-M   'P 1'
#
loop_
_entity.id
_entity.type
_entity.pdbx_description
1 polymer ?
#
loop_
_entity_poly.entity_id
_entity_poly.type
_entity_poly.pdbx_seq_one_letter_code
_entity_poly.pdbx_strand_id
1 'polypeptide(L)'
;MIERYREQIKENIDYYHLIQEYRYDDLDEIVDLMLEVLCTQEDFVKIGKKQVFTALARERFLKLDSSHIEYVIDCLQNTPSDIRNIKAYLLETLFNAPATSGNYYKAKVNYDFHGTG
;
A
#
# COMPACT_ATOMS: atom_id res chain seq x y z
N MET A 1 7.61 -15.43 -13.96
CA MET A 1 8.02 -14.12 -13.37
C MET A 1 6.96 -13.55 -12.46
N ILE A 2 5.70 -13.50 -12.90
CA ILE A 2 4.57 -12.99 -12.09
C ILE A 2 4.45 -13.78 -10.78
N GLU A 3 4.49 -15.10 -10.84
CA GLU A 3 4.37 -15.95 -9.65
C GLU A 3 5.50 -15.70 -8.65
N ARG A 4 6.72 -15.46 -9.15
CA ARG A 4 7.85 -15.16 -8.28
C ARG A 4 7.66 -13.84 -7.55
N TYR A 5 7.19 -12.81 -8.25
CA TYR A 5 6.90 -11.53 -7.63
C TYR A 5 5.74 -11.64 -6.64
N ARG A 6 4.71 -12.40 -6.98
CA ARG A 6 3.57 -12.61 -6.09
C ARG A 6 4.01 -13.23 -4.76
N GLU A 7 4.81 -14.28 -4.84
CA GLU A 7 5.33 -14.93 -3.63
C GLU A 7 6.22 -14.00 -2.84
N GLN A 8 7.06 -13.21 -3.51
CA GLN A 8 7.94 -12.26 -2.84
C GLN A 8 7.14 -11.18 -2.11
N ILE A 9 6.11 -10.64 -2.77
CA ILE A 9 5.24 -9.64 -2.12
C ILE A 9 4.56 -10.23 -0.91
N LYS A 10 3.96 -11.41 -1.05
CA LYS A 10 3.24 -12.06 0.06
C LYS A 10 4.16 -12.31 1.24
N GLU A 11 5.39 -12.72 0.98
CA GLU A 11 6.38 -12.90 2.04
C GLU A 11 6.72 -11.57 2.71
N ASN A 12 7.00 -10.55 1.90
CA ASN A 12 7.41 -9.24 2.42
C ASN A 12 6.35 -8.59 3.29
N ILE A 13 5.08 -8.74 2.94
CA ILE A 13 3.97 -8.11 3.69
C ILE A 13 3.38 -9.03 4.76
N ASP A 14 3.91 -10.25 4.90
CA ASP A 14 3.38 -11.25 5.84
C ASP A 14 1.90 -11.53 5.56
N TYR A 15 1.60 -11.89 4.31
CA TYR A 15 0.24 -12.03 3.80
C TYR A 15 -0.61 -12.99 4.65
N TYR A 16 -0.04 -14.15 5.03
CA TYR A 16 -0.80 -15.17 5.75
C TYR A 16 -1.17 -14.74 7.16
N HIS A 17 -0.39 -13.82 7.75
CA HIS A 17 -0.75 -13.20 9.01
C HIS A 17 -1.85 -12.16 8.82
N LEU A 18 -1.73 -11.33 7.79
CA LEU A 18 -2.69 -10.26 7.53
C LEU A 18 -4.09 -10.77 7.21
N ILE A 19 -4.21 -11.92 6.52
CA ILE A 19 -5.54 -12.46 6.17
C ILE A 19 -6.31 -12.97 7.39
N GLN A 20 -5.64 -13.09 8.54
CA GLN A 20 -6.31 -13.44 9.79
C GLN A 20 -7.04 -12.25 10.40
N GLU A 21 -6.62 -11.04 10.07
CA GLU A 21 -7.19 -9.80 10.61
C GLU A 21 -8.00 -9.02 9.60
N TYR A 22 -7.68 -9.16 8.31
CA TYR A 22 -8.26 -8.37 7.24
C TYR A 22 -8.87 -9.27 6.20
N ARG A 23 -9.79 -8.71 5.40
CA ARG A 23 -10.43 -9.47 4.32
C ARG A 23 -9.39 -9.78 3.24
N TYR A 24 -9.33 -11.06 2.84
CA TYR A 24 -8.38 -11.49 1.81
C TYR A 24 -8.66 -10.82 0.47
N ASP A 25 -9.91 -10.46 0.18
CA ASP A 25 -10.27 -9.77 -1.07
C ASP A 25 -9.54 -8.42 -1.18
N ASP A 26 -9.50 -7.65 -0.09
CA ASP A 26 -8.82 -6.37 -0.06
C ASP A 26 -7.31 -6.55 -0.21
N LEU A 27 -6.76 -7.55 0.45
CA LEU A 27 -5.33 -7.85 0.37
C LEU A 27 -4.95 -8.32 -1.03
N ASP A 28 -5.76 -9.17 -1.64
CA ASP A 28 -5.49 -9.66 -3.00
C ASP A 28 -5.53 -8.53 -4.02
N GLU A 29 -6.45 -7.58 -3.85
CA GLU A 29 -6.52 -6.41 -4.72
C GLU A 29 -5.25 -5.57 -4.60
N ILE A 30 -4.77 -5.36 -3.38
CA ILE A 30 -3.52 -4.62 -3.13
C ILE A 30 -2.33 -5.35 -3.77
N VAL A 31 -2.24 -6.66 -3.57
CA VAL A 31 -1.17 -7.47 -4.16
C VAL A 31 -1.20 -7.39 -5.69
N ASP A 32 -2.39 -7.48 -6.28
CA ASP A 32 -2.54 -7.42 -7.74
C ASP A 32 -2.10 -6.05 -8.28
N LEU A 33 -2.42 -4.97 -7.60
CA LEU A 33 -1.97 -3.64 -8.00
C LEU A 33 -0.45 -3.51 -7.94
N MET A 34 0.16 -4.05 -6.90
CA MET A 34 1.62 -4.06 -6.79
C MET A 34 2.24 -4.87 -7.93
N LEU A 35 1.62 -6.02 -8.26
CA LEU A 35 2.11 -6.85 -9.36
C LEU A 35 2.04 -6.16 -10.70
N GLU A 36 1.00 -5.37 -10.97
CA GLU A 36 0.92 -4.60 -12.21
C GLU A 36 2.14 -3.71 -12.38
N VAL A 37 2.54 -3.03 -11.32
CA VAL A 37 3.71 -2.14 -11.37
C VAL A 37 5.00 -2.95 -11.47
N LEU A 38 5.11 -4.04 -10.74
CA LEU A 38 6.33 -4.85 -10.75
C LEU A 38 6.56 -5.53 -12.11
N CYS A 39 5.50 -5.83 -12.84
CA CYS A 39 5.57 -6.60 -14.07
C CYS A 39 5.42 -5.75 -15.34
N THR A 40 5.14 -4.45 -15.21
CA THR A 40 5.00 -3.61 -16.40
C THR A 40 6.34 -3.42 -17.09
N GLN A 41 6.31 -3.31 -18.43
CA GLN A 41 7.49 -3.04 -19.24
C GLN A 41 7.65 -1.56 -19.57
N GLU A 42 6.70 -0.74 -19.14
CA GLU A 42 6.78 0.71 -19.33
C GLU A 42 7.87 1.30 -18.44
N ASP A 43 8.55 2.34 -18.95
CA ASP A 43 9.60 3.01 -18.17
C ASP A 43 9.04 3.89 -17.08
N PHE A 44 7.81 4.35 -17.23
CA PHE A 44 7.13 5.22 -16.26
C PHE A 44 5.78 4.65 -15.89
N VAL A 45 5.38 4.90 -14.65
CA VAL A 45 4.03 4.61 -14.17
C VAL A 45 3.44 5.88 -13.59
N LYS A 46 2.11 6.02 -13.71
CA LYS A 46 1.43 7.18 -13.15
C LYS A 46 1.03 6.86 -11.71
N ILE A 47 1.56 7.64 -10.78
CA ILE A 47 1.22 7.54 -9.36
C ILE A 47 0.63 8.89 -8.94
N GLY A 48 -0.66 8.89 -8.63
CA GLY A 48 -1.37 10.15 -8.42
C GLY A 48 -1.40 10.97 -9.69
N LYS A 49 -0.91 12.20 -9.63
CA LYS A 49 -0.85 13.10 -10.79
C LYS A 49 0.54 13.15 -11.42
N LYS A 50 1.48 12.36 -10.93
CA LYS A 50 2.87 12.41 -11.37
C LYS A 50 3.26 11.16 -12.12
N GLN A 51 4.16 11.32 -13.08
CA GLN A 51 4.83 10.18 -13.69
C GLN A 51 6.09 9.87 -12.89
N VAL A 52 6.24 8.60 -12.55
CA VAL A 52 7.34 8.12 -11.71
C VAL A 52 8.08 7.05 -12.49
N PHE A 53 9.42 7.04 -12.39
CA PHE A 53 10.18 5.93 -12.97
C PHE A 53 9.69 4.61 -12.40
N THR A 54 9.41 3.67 -13.28
CA THR A 54 8.96 2.33 -12.88
C THR A 54 9.98 1.67 -11.96
N ALA A 55 11.29 1.87 -12.23
CA ALA A 55 12.34 1.33 -11.37
C ALA A 55 12.22 1.81 -9.93
N LEU A 56 11.88 3.08 -9.74
CA LEU A 56 11.67 3.63 -8.39
C LEU A 56 10.43 3.03 -7.72
N ALA A 57 9.34 2.92 -8.46
CA ALA A 57 8.11 2.33 -7.93
C ALA A 57 8.31 0.88 -7.52
N ARG A 58 9.03 0.09 -8.35
CA ARG A 58 9.37 -1.28 -8.03
C ARG A 58 10.18 -1.37 -6.75
N GLU A 59 11.19 -0.54 -6.62
CA GLU A 59 12.04 -0.53 -5.44
C GLU A 59 11.21 -0.26 -4.18
N ARG A 60 10.34 0.74 -4.23
CA ARG A 60 9.50 1.07 -3.08
C ARG A 60 8.51 -0.04 -2.75
N PHE A 61 7.86 -0.61 -3.75
CA PHE A 61 6.87 -1.66 -3.53
C PHE A 61 7.50 -2.92 -2.94
N LEU A 62 8.72 -3.25 -3.37
CA LEU A 62 9.42 -4.42 -2.83
C LEU A 62 9.89 -4.22 -1.39
N LYS A 63 9.93 -3.00 -0.90
CA LYS A 63 10.29 -2.69 0.49
C LYS A 63 9.10 -2.57 1.42
N LEU A 64 7.88 -2.65 0.91
CA LEU A 64 6.69 -2.57 1.75
C LEU A 64 6.60 -3.80 2.64
N ASP A 65 6.24 -3.58 3.90
CA ASP A 65 6.04 -4.65 4.87
C ASP A 65 4.61 -4.65 5.40
N SER A 66 4.32 -5.51 6.38
CA SER A 66 2.97 -5.64 6.92
C SER A 66 2.44 -4.33 7.51
N SER A 67 3.29 -3.55 8.16
CA SER A 67 2.83 -2.29 8.77
C SER A 67 2.40 -1.28 7.72
N HIS A 68 3.09 -1.24 6.58
CA HIS A 68 2.69 -0.38 5.47
C HIS A 68 1.34 -0.78 4.90
N ILE A 69 1.10 -2.09 4.77
CA ILE A 69 -0.17 -2.58 4.24
C ILE A 69 -1.31 -2.31 5.22
N GLU A 70 -1.07 -2.47 6.51
CA GLU A 70 -2.05 -2.11 7.53
C GLU A 70 -2.44 -0.63 7.43
N TYR A 71 -1.45 0.23 7.23
CA TYR A 71 -1.69 1.66 7.02
C TYR A 71 -2.56 1.89 5.77
N VAL A 72 -2.25 1.22 4.66
CA VAL A 72 -3.01 1.38 3.42
C VAL A 72 -4.46 0.94 3.62
N ILE A 73 -4.68 -0.18 4.29
CA ILE A 73 -6.04 -0.67 4.59
C ILE A 73 -6.78 0.31 5.48
N ASP A 74 -6.09 0.86 6.47
CA ASP A 74 -6.66 1.85 7.38
C ASP A 74 -7.12 3.10 6.60
N CYS A 75 -6.27 3.57 5.70
CA CYS A 75 -6.61 4.69 4.82
C CYS A 75 -7.82 4.38 3.94
N LEU A 76 -7.87 3.17 3.41
CA LEU A 76 -8.97 2.74 2.56
C LEU A 76 -10.30 2.70 3.33
N GLN A 77 -10.27 2.19 4.56
CA GLN A 77 -11.45 2.10 5.41
C GLN A 77 -11.98 3.47 5.83
N ASN A 78 -11.09 4.46 5.95
CA ASN A 78 -11.45 5.80 6.35
C ASN A 78 -11.70 6.75 5.17
N THR A 79 -11.70 6.20 3.97
CA THR A 79 -11.89 6.96 2.74
C THR A 79 -13.39 7.08 2.43
N PRO A 80 -13.87 8.27 2.01
CA PRO A 80 -15.26 8.42 1.59
C PRO A 80 -15.61 7.47 0.44
N SER A 81 -16.83 6.93 0.48
CA SER A 81 -17.29 5.94 -0.49
C SER A 81 -17.44 6.48 -1.91
N ASP A 82 -17.31 7.79 -2.11
CA ASP A 82 -17.49 8.43 -3.41
C ASP A 82 -16.18 8.70 -4.16
N ILE A 83 -15.08 8.08 -3.73
CA ILE A 83 -13.83 8.18 -4.48
C ILE A 83 -14.00 7.52 -5.84
N ARG A 84 -13.77 8.30 -6.89
CA ARG A 84 -14.01 7.86 -8.26
C ARG A 84 -12.99 6.84 -8.76
N ASN A 85 -11.76 6.91 -8.28
CA ASN A 85 -10.70 6.05 -8.77
C ASN A 85 -9.95 5.43 -7.60
N ILE A 86 -10.49 4.34 -7.10
CA ILE A 86 -9.92 3.59 -5.97
C ILE A 86 -8.54 3.06 -6.33
N LYS A 87 -8.36 2.58 -7.57
CA LYS A 87 -7.07 2.05 -8.02
C LYS A 87 -5.97 3.11 -7.93
N ALA A 88 -6.24 4.31 -8.44
CA ALA A 88 -5.28 5.41 -8.39
C ALA A 88 -4.97 5.82 -6.95
N TYR A 89 -6.00 5.86 -6.12
CA TYR A 89 -5.85 6.15 -4.69
C TYR A 89 -4.97 5.14 -3.99
N LEU A 90 -5.22 3.84 -4.23
CA LEU A 90 -4.42 2.78 -3.62
C LEU A 90 -2.97 2.82 -4.08
N LEU A 91 -2.73 3.03 -5.37
CA LEU A 91 -1.36 3.13 -5.89
C LEU A 91 -0.59 4.26 -5.24
N GLU A 92 -1.22 5.43 -5.12
CA GLU A 92 -0.59 6.59 -4.48
C GLU A 92 -0.31 6.32 -3.01
N THR A 93 -1.28 5.74 -2.30
CA THR A 93 -1.14 5.43 -0.88
C THR A 93 -0.04 4.40 -0.65
N LEU A 94 0.03 3.37 -1.48
CA LEU A 94 1.10 2.36 -1.41
C LEU A 94 2.47 2.99 -1.66
N PHE A 95 2.57 3.81 -2.69
CA PHE A 95 3.84 4.44 -3.05
C PHE A 95 4.36 5.35 -1.94
N ASN A 96 3.46 6.06 -1.27
CA ASN A 96 3.83 7.01 -0.22
C ASN A 96 3.87 6.40 1.18
N ALA A 97 3.43 5.16 1.34
CA ALA A 97 3.32 4.53 2.66
C ALA A 97 4.61 4.58 3.48
N PRO A 98 5.81 4.29 2.92
CA PRO A 98 7.04 4.36 3.72
C PRO A 98 7.31 5.75 4.28
N ALA A 99 6.91 6.80 3.56
CA ALA A 99 7.15 8.18 4.00
C ALA A 99 6.07 8.68 4.97
N THR A 100 4.83 8.21 4.84
CA THR A 100 3.70 8.79 5.56
C THR A 100 3.19 7.94 6.72
N SER A 101 3.36 6.60 6.67
CA SER A 101 2.77 5.72 7.69
C SER A 101 3.30 5.99 9.09
N GLY A 102 4.61 6.21 9.23
CA GLY A 102 5.21 6.52 10.52
C GLY A 102 4.65 7.79 11.12
N ASN A 103 4.54 8.84 10.31
CA ASN A 103 3.99 10.12 10.75
C ASN A 103 2.51 10.00 11.10
N TYR A 104 1.75 9.22 10.32
CA TYR A 104 0.33 8.98 10.58
C TYR A 104 0.13 8.33 11.95
N TYR A 105 0.83 7.25 12.23
CA TYR A 105 0.67 6.54 13.50
C TYR A 105 1.21 7.35 14.68
N LYS A 106 2.28 8.09 14.47
CA LYS A 106 2.82 8.97 15.51
C LYS A 106 1.82 10.06 15.88
N ALA A 107 1.20 10.69 14.89
CA ALA A 107 0.18 11.72 15.11
C ALA A 107 -1.04 11.14 15.83
N LYS A 108 -1.47 9.93 15.43
CA LYS A 108 -2.60 9.24 16.06
C LYS A 108 -2.32 8.91 17.51
N VAL A 109 -1.14 8.40 17.82
CA VAL A 109 -0.75 8.11 19.20
C VAL A 109 -0.72 9.38 20.04
N ASN A 110 -0.14 10.45 19.52
CA ASN A 110 -0.10 11.73 20.24
C ASN A 110 -1.51 12.26 20.49
N TYR A 111 -2.40 12.17 19.53
CA TYR A 111 -3.78 12.59 19.70
C TYR A 111 -4.48 11.76 20.77
N ASP A 112 -4.35 10.45 20.72
CA ASP A 112 -4.99 9.54 21.69
C ASP A 112 -4.46 9.81 23.10
N PHE A 113 -3.16 10.05 23.23
CA PHE A 113 -2.52 10.32 24.52
C PHE A 113 -3.00 11.63 25.11
N HIS A 114 -3.11 12.69 24.33
CA HIS A 114 -3.52 14.00 24.80
C HIS A 114 -5.04 14.17 24.85
N GLY A 115 -5.76 13.42 24.04
CA GLY A 115 -7.22 13.51 23.94
C GLY A 115 -7.96 12.92 25.12
N THR A 116 -7.31 12.09 25.93
CA THR A 116 -7.90 11.45 27.11
C THR A 116 -7.63 12.24 28.40
N GLY A 117 -6.79 13.21 28.29
CA GLY A 117 -6.49 14.10 29.44
C GLY A 117 -7.38 15.32 29.43
#